data_fc546286fbd1ca1ec17c9dae900808e5
#
_entry.id   fc546286fbd1ca1ec17c9dae900808e5
#
_cell.length_a   1.000
_cell.length_b   1.000
_cell.length_c   1.000
_cell.angle_alpha   90.00
_cell.angle_beta   90.00
_cell.angle_gamma   90.00
#
_symmetry.space_group_name_H-M   'P 1'
#
loop_
_entity.id
_entity.type
_entity.pdbx_description
1 polymer ?
#
loop_
_entity_poly.entity_id
_entity_poly.type
_entity_poly.pdbx_seq_one_letter_code
_entity_poly.pdbx_strand_id
1 'polypeptide(L)'
;MSLSHINTIQVTSGADFNKHHKGTIFYKFLNDDLVHHNFKYTLGLNTDIIKFNTDTRCSAGGLYFCEESKCHLYWRNYGKKLALVKIPNDAVVCIENNKFKSNKIIIKEITDFNDVPDKFWIKIRRKD
;
A
#
# COMPACT_ATOMS: atom_id res chain seq x y z
N MET A 1 4.03 -32.12 -0.95
CA MET A 1 3.44 -31.31 -0.36
C MET A 1 3.69 -29.92 -0.68
N SER A 2 2.92 -29.28 -0.83
CA SER A 2 3.06 -27.98 -1.34
C SER A 2 2.71 -26.92 -0.36
N LEU A 3 2.94 -27.21 0.84
CA LEU A 3 2.50 -26.33 1.89
C LEU A 3 3.25 -25.04 1.95
N SER A 4 4.48 -25.07 1.49
CA SER A 4 5.34 -23.91 1.63
C SER A 4 4.81 -22.67 0.93
N HIS A 5 4.06 -22.82 -0.14
CA HIS A 5 3.61 -21.65 -0.86
C HIS A 5 2.36 -21.01 -0.26
N ILE A 6 1.74 -21.65 0.68
CA ILE A 6 0.48 -21.16 1.22
C ILE A 6 0.66 -20.00 2.16
N ASN A 7 1.65 -20.07 3.00
CA ASN A 7 1.83 -19.09 4.06
C ASN A 7 3.20 -18.43 4.05
N THR A 8 3.81 -18.36 2.89
CA THR A 8 5.10 -17.69 2.81
C THR A 8 4.91 -16.19 2.97
N ILE A 9 5.37 -15.68 4.09
CA ILE A 9 5.33 -14.27 4.38
C ILE A 9 6.76 -13.78 4.38
N GLN A 10 7.03 -12.74 3.60
CA GLN A 10 8.35 -12.13 3.56
C GLN A 10 8.32 -10.83 4.32
N VAL A 11 9.28 -10.65 5.19
CA VAL A 11 9.45 -9.40 5.92
C VAL A 11 10.83 -8.88 5.59
N THR A 12 10.91 -7.60 5.21
CA THR A 12 12.16 -7.00 4.78
C THR A 12 12.28 -5.59 5.34
N SER A 13 13.48 -5.02 5.30
CA SER A 13 13.66 -3.61 5.65
C SER A 13 13.17 -2.73 4.52
N GLY A 14 12.83 -1.47 4.86
CA GLY A 14 12.48 -0.49 3.83
C GLY A 14 13.60 -0.29 2.82
N ALA A 15 14.85 -0.29 3.28
CA ALA A 15 16.00 -0.14 2.40
C ALA A 15 16.06 -1.28 1.35
N ASP A 16 15.92 -2.52 1.78
CA ASP A 16 15.94 -3.66 0.87
C ASP A 16 14.72 -3.67 -0.04
N PHE A 17 13.56 -3.33 0.51
CA PHE A 17 12.33 -3.22 -0.27
C PHE A 17 12.51 -2.21 -1.40
N ASN A 18 13.02 -1.03 -1.10
CA ASN A 18 13.25 0.01 -2.10
C ASN A 18 14.24 -0.42 -3.17
N LYS A 19 15.26 -1.17 -2.79
CA LYS A 19 16.26 -1.66 -3.71
C LYS A 19 15.65 -2.66 -4.70
N HIS A 20 14.83 -3.59 -4.20
CA HIS A 20 14.19 -4.62 -5.02
C HIS A 20 13.08 -4.06 -5.91
N HIS A 21 12.45 -2.98 -5.49
CA HIS A 21 11.32 -2.38 -6.21
C HIS A 21 11.67 -1.04 -6.84
N LYS A 22 12.92 -0.84 -7.19
CA LYS A 22 13.37 0.39 -7.81
C LYS A 22 12.56 0.68 -9.07
N GLY A 23 12.02 1.88 -9.15
CA GLY A 23 11.18 2.27 -10.29
C GLY A 23 9.72 1.89 -10.17
N THR A 24 9.34 1.12 -9.16
CA THR A 24 7.94 0.75 -8.95
C THR A 24 7.21 1.89 -8.27
N ILE A 25 5.99 2.16 -8.71
CA ILE A 25 5.14 3.19 -8.13
C ILE A 25 4.13 2.53 -7.21
N PHE A 26 4.00 3.06 -6.00
CA PHE A 26 3.09 2.52 -4.99
C PHE A 26 1.99 3.51 -4.67
N TYR A 27 0.80 2.98 -4.41
CA TYR A 27 -0.38 3.78 -4.09
C TYR A 27 -1.15 3.20 -2.92
N LYS A 28 -1.99 4.05 -2.34
CA LYS A 28 -2.96 3.64 -1.35
C LYS A 28 -4.27 4.38 -1.66
N PHE A 29 -5.38 3.65 -1.61
CA PHE A 29 -6.70 4.27 -1.76
C PHE A 29 -7.19 4.69 -0.39
N LEU A 30 -7.74 5.90 -0.29
CA LEU A 30 -8.23 6.46 0.97
C LEU A 30 -9.62 7.05 0.81
N ASN A 31 -10.36 7.08 1.90
CA ASN A 31 -11.64 7.77 1.97
C ASN A 31 -11.44 9.28 1.97
N ASP A 32 -12.53 10.02 1.82
CA ASP A 32 -12.47 11.48 1.84
C ASP A 32 -11.90 12.04 3.14
N ASP A 33 -12.12 11.35 4.25
CA ASP A 33 -11.58 11.75 5.54
C ASP A 33 -10.16 11.24 5.79
N LEU A 34 -9.57 10.54 4.82
CA LEU A 34 -8.20 10.02 4.87
C LEU A 34 -7.99 8.99 5.99
N VAL A 35 -9.04 8.27 6.35
CA VAL A 35 -8.98 7.26 7.41
C VAL A 35 -9.07 5.86 6.79
N HIS A 36 -8.24 4.93 7.29
CA HIS A 36 -8.31 3.52 6.91
C HIS A 36 -7.94 2.69 8.14
N HIS A 37 -8.79 1.76 8.51
CA HIS A 37 -8.61 0.94 9.71
C HIS A 37 -8.36 1.80 10.97
N ASN A 38 -9.13 2.86 11.11
CA ASN A 38 -9.04 3.79 12.26
C ASN A 38 -7.75 4.60 12.32
N PHE A 39 -6.94 4.57 11.26
CA PHE A 39 -5.74 5.38 11.19
C PHE A 39 -5.98 6.56 10.25
N LYS A 40 -5.67 7.76 10.73
CA LYS A 40 -5.80 8.98 9.94
C LYS A 40 -4.48 9.27 9.24
N TYR A 41 -4.49 9.28 7.91
CA TYR A 41 -3.30 9.56 7.10
C TYR A 41 -3.12 11.05 6.85
N THR A 42 -1.86 11.48 6.73
CA THR A 42 -1.51 12.87 6.40
C THR A 42 -0.40 12.87 5.36
N LEU A 43 -0.21 14.00 4.71
CA LEU A 43 0.94 14.17 3.83
C LEU A 43 2.23 14.05 4.66
N GLY A 44 3.25 13.44 4.08
CA GLY A 44 4.52 13.22 4.75
C GLY A 44 4.57 11.87 5.44
N LEU A 45 5.35 11.77 6.50
CA LEU A 45 5.57 10.52 7.20
C LEU A 45 4.37 10.13 8.06
N ASN A 46 3.93 8.88 7.88
CA ASN A 46 2.89 8.27 8.68
C ASN A 46 3.47 7.05 9.39
N THR A 47 3.40 7.03 10.71
CA THR A 47 3.88 5.91 11.51
C THR A 47 2.70 5.32 12.25
N ASP A 48 2.52 4.00 12.14
CA ASP A 48 1.41 3.33 12.79
C ASP A 48 1.60 3.38 14.31
N ILE A 49 0.52 3.60 15.03
CA ILE A 49 0.53 3.62 16.49
C ILE A 49 0.32 2.23 17.06
N ILE A 50 -0.10 1.28 16.25
CA ILE A 50 -0.33 -0.10 16.64
C ILE A 50 0.93 -0.90 16.33
N LYS A 51 1.30 -1.82 17.23
CA LYS A 51 2.46 -2.67 17.02
C LYS A 51 2.35 -3.40 15.67
N PHE A 52 3.45 -3.43 14.94
CA PHE A 52 3.48 -4.06 13.62
C PHE A 52 3.15 -5.56 13.76
N ASN A 53 2.25 -6.01 12.90
CA ASN A 53 1.77 -7.38 12.92
C ASN A 53 1.98 -7.98 11.53
N THR A 54 2.63 -9.13 11.46
CA THR A 54 2.91 -9.80 10.19
C THR A 54 1.75 -10.67 9.69
N ASP A 55 0.62 -10.71 10.42
CA ASP A 55 -0.57 -11.38 9.92
C ASP A 55 -1.08 -10.62 8.70
N THR A 56 -1.24 -11.32 7.58
CA THR A 56 -1.52 -10.70 6.30
C THR A 56 -2.98 -10.65 5.91
N ARG A 57 -3.90 -10.88 6.83
CA ARG A 57 -5.33 -10.92 6.53
C ARG A 57 -6.02 -9.59 6.82
N CYS A 58 -5.41 -8.51 6.38
CA CYS A 58 -5.93 -7.16 6.58
C CYS A 58 -6.16 -6.80 8.05
N SER A 59 -5.34 -7.38 8.93
CA SER A 59 -5.44 -7.12 10.36
C SER A 59 -4.71 -5.81 10.72
N ALA A 60 -5.03 -5.26 11.88
CA ALA A 60 -4.37 -4.07 12.39
C ALA A 60 -2.88 -4.34 12.66
N GLY A 61 -2.09 -3.28 12.74
CA GLY A 61 -0.65 -3.39 12.96
C GLY A 61 0.12 -3.41 11.66
N GLY A 62 0.12 -2.29 10.98
CA GLY A 62 0.78 -2.07 9.69
C GLY A 62 -0.10 -1.24 8.79
N LEU A 63 0.52 -0.47 7.91
CA LEU A 63 -0.17 0.41 6.97
C LEU A 63 -0.08 -0.23 5.58
N TYR A 64 -1.24 -0.55 5.00
CA TYR A 64 -1.31 -1.26 3.73
C TYR A 64 -1.14 -0.34 2.54
N PHE A 65 -0.51 -0.84 1.48
CA PHE A 65 -0.38 -0.16 0.20
C PHE A 65 -0.17 -1.20 -0.91
N CYS A 66 -0.27 -0.77 -2.16
CA CYS A 66 -0.12 -1.68 -3.30
C CYS A 66 0.70 -1.03 -4.41
N GLU A 67 1.25 -1.85 -5.29
CA GLU A 67 1.92 -1.33 -6.47
C GLU A 67 0.91 -0.93 -7.55
N GLU A 68 1.30 -0.02 -8.43
CA GLU A 68 0.41 0.50 -9.47
C GLU A 68 -0.27 -0.61 -10.28
N SER A 69 0.48 -1.65 -10.63
CA SER A 69 -0.05 -2.75 -11.44
C SER A 69 -1.14 -3.55 -10.75
N LYS A 70 -1.30 -3.39 -9.44
CA LYS A 70 -2.31 -4.11 -8.65
C LYS A 70 -3.46 -3.21 -8.18
N CYS A 71 -3.45 -1.93 -8.55
CA CYS A 71 -4.50 -1.00 -8.13
C CYS A 71 -5.89 -1.44 -8.56
N HIS A 72 -5.99 -2.16 -9.70
CA HIS A 72 -7.28 -2.65 -10.19
C HIS A 72 -7.99 -3.58 -9.20
N LEU A 73 -7.27 -4.14 -8.24
CA LEU A 73 -7.85 -5.04 -7.23
C LEU A 73 -8.53 -4.27 -6.10
N TYR A 74 -8.20 -3.00 -5.92
CA TYR A 74 -8.59 -2.27 -4.71
C TYR A 74 -9.37 -0.99 -4.95
N TRP A 75 -9.36 -0.41 -6.16
CA TRP A 75 -9.88 0.93 -6.38
C TRP A 75 -11.37 1.10 -6.08
N ARG A 76 -12.14 0.03 -6.14
CA ARG A 76 -13.58 0.11 -5.87
C ARG A 76 -13.95 0.02 -4.41
N ASN A 77 -13.04 -0.49 -3.58
CA ASN A 77 -13.39 -0.89 -2.22
C ASN A 77 -12.88 0.01 -1.12
N TYR A 78 -11.88 0.82 -1.39
CA TYR A 78 -11.16 1.47 -0.30
C TYR A 78 -11.18 2.99 -0.32
N GLY A 79 -11.93 3.61 -1.19
CA GLY A 79 -12.12 5.04 -1.13
C GLY A 79 -11.95 5.75 -2.46
N LYS A 80 -12.11 7.07 -2.43
CA LYS A 80 -12.13 7.93 -3.63
C LYS A 80 -10.90 8.82 -3.77
N LYS A 81 -9.91 8.67 -2.92
CA LYS A 81 -8.66 9.41 -3.02
C LYS A 81 -7.51 8.45 -3.24
N LEU A 82 -6.55 8.89 -4.05
CA LEU A 82 -5.39 8.10 -4.39
C LEU A 82 -4.15 8.77 -3.79
N ALA A 83 -3.46 8.06 -2.91
CA ALA A 83 -2.25 8.55 -2.27
C ALA A 83 -1.02 7.91 -2.90
N LEU A 84 -0.05 8.74 -3.29
CA LEU A 84 1.23 8.26 -3.79
C LEU A 84 2.15 7.96 -2.60
N VAL A 85 2.62 6.72 -2.53
CA VAL A 85 3.34 6.19 -1.37
C VAL A 85 4.82 5.97 -1.67
N LYS A 86 5.66 6.35 -0.72
CA LYS A 86 7.08 6.00 -0.70
C LYS A 86 7.38 5.33 0.63
N ILE A 87 8.39 4.48 0.66
CA ILE A 87 8.74 3.71 1.86
C ILE A 87 10.05 4.23 2.44
N PRO A 88 10.06 4.60 3.73
CA PRO A 88 11.31 5.00 4.40
C PRO A 88 12.29 3.83 4.48
N ASN A 89 13.57 4.11 4.39
CA ASN A 89 14.59 3.06 4.47
C ASN A 89 14.60 2.35 5.81
N ASP A 90 14.17 3.02 6.87
CA ASP A 90 14.14 2.42 8.21
C ASP A 90 12.80 1.76 8.55
N ALA A 91 11.92 1.61 7.58
CA ALA A 91 10.66 0.90 7.77
C ALA A 91 10.87 -0.60 7.79
N VAL A 92 9.85 -1.32 8.26
CA VAL A 92 9.76 -2.77 8.17
C VAL A 92 8.58 -3.06 7.25
N VAL A 93 8.79 -3.87 6.22
CA VAL A 93 7.76 -4.15 5.21
C VAL A 93 7.45 -5.64 5.18
N CYS A 94 6.15 -5.94 5.19
CA CYS A 94 5.64 -7.30 5.03
C CYS A 94 5.09 -7.42 3.61
N ILE A 95 5.53 -8.43 2.88
CA ILE A 95 5.17 -8.63 1.48
C ILE A 95 4.10 -9.72 1.37
N GLU A 96 2.97 -9.37 0.77
CA GLU A 96 1.87 -10.29 0.48
C GLU A 96 1.76 -10.48 -1.03
N ASN A 97 0.81 -11.29 -1.48
CA ASN A 97 0.68 -11.56 -2.91
C ASN A 97 0.37 -10.32 -3.74
N ASN A 98 -0.59 -9.52 -3.32
CA ASN A 98 -1.07 -8.38 -4.12
C ASN A 98 -0.94 -7.04 -3.42
N LYS A 99 -0.45 -7.02 -2.22
CA LYS A 99 -0.31 -5.81 -1.42
C LYS A 99 0.82 -5.93 -0.42
N PHE A 100 1.15 -4.83 0.20
CA PHE A 100 2.23 -4.74 1.17
C PHE A 100 1.72 -4.07 2.44
N LYS A 101 2.43 -4.28 3.52
CA LYS A 101 2.12 -3.66 4.79
C LYS A 101 3.41 -3.17 5.43
N SER A 102 3.45 -1.93 5.90
CA SER A 102 4.64 -1.36 6.51
C SER A 102 4.30 -0.67 7.84
N ASN A 103 5.26 -0.61 8.74
CA ASN A 103 5.07 0.10 9.99
C ASN A 103 5.06 1.62 9.80
N LYS A 104 5.60 2.11 8.70
CA LYS A 104 5.54 3.54 8.34
C LYS A 104 5.60 3.72 6.85
N ILE A 105 4.93 4.74 6.35
CA ILE A 105 4.95 5.11 4.93
C ILE A 105 5.02 6.62 4.80
N ILE A 106 5.50 7.09 3.65
CA ILE A 106 5.50 8.51 3.32
C ILE A 106 4.46 8.72 2.24
N ILE A 107 3.52 9.63 2.48
CA ILE A 107 2.54 10.03 1.46
C ILE A 107 3.06 11.30 0.81
N LYS A 108 3.38 11.20 -0.49
CA LYS A 108 3.95 12.31 -1.25
C LYS A 108 2.88 13.22 -1.82
N GLU A 109 1.72 12.67 -2.12
CA GLU A 109 0.69 13.38 -2.83
C GLU A 109 -0.64 12.66 -2.64
N ILE A 110 -1.74 13.40 -2.56
CA ILE A 110 -3.08 12.84 -2.49
C ILE A 110 -3.90 13.47 -3.60
N THR A 111 -4.50 12.64 -4.45
CA THR A 111 -5.25 13.09 -5.62
C THR A 111 -6.67 12.54 -5.56
N ASP A 112 -7.67 13.38 -5.84
CA ASP A 112 -9.04 12.91 -5.98
C ASP A 112 -9.18 12.10 -7.27
N PHE A 113 -10.07 11.11 -7.28
CA PHE A 113 -10.30 10.30 -8.45
C PHE A 113 -10.64 11.12 -9.70
N ASN A 114 -11.37 12.20 -9.54
CA ASN A 114 -11.76 13.04 -10.67
C ASN A 114 -10.57 13.75 -11.32
N ASP A 115 -9.48 13.88 -10.58
CA ASP A 115 -8.28 14.57 -11.06
C ASP A 115 -7.21 13.59 -11.54
N VAL A 116 -7.47 12.30 -11.45
CA VAL A 116 -6.54 11.28 -11.95
C VAL A 116 -6.69 11.19 -13.46
N PRO A 117 -5.58 11.22 -14.22
CA PRO A 117 -5.66 11.17 -15.68
C PRO A 117 -6.40 9.95 -16.20
N ASP A 118 -7.15 10.12 -17.27
CA ASP A 118 -7.89 9.03 -17.92
C ASP A 118 -6.99 7.84 -18.26
N LYS A 119 -5.78 8.14 -18.66
CA LYS A 119 -4.79 7.12 -19.01
C LYS A 119 -4.57 6.14 -17.85
N PHE A 120 -4.53 6.64 -16.63
CA PHE A 120 -4.37 5.81 -15.43
C PHE A 120 -5.57 4.91 -15.25
N TRP A 121 -6.78 5.47 -15.40
CA TRP A 121 -8.02 4.70 -15.23
C TRP A 121 -8.17 3.60 -16.28
N ILE A 122 -7.79 3.88 -17.49
CA ILE A 122 -7.82 2.88 -18.57
C ILE A 122 -6.90 1.72 -18.22
N LYS A 123 -5.70 2.03 -17.73
CA LYS A 123 -4.72 1.03 -17.35
C LYS A 123 -5.24 0.14 -16.23
N ILE A 124 -5.89 0.71 -15.23
CA ILE A 124 -6.45 -0.04 -14.11
C ILE A 124 -7.62 -0.91 -14.55
N ARG A 125 -8.57 -0.34 -15.28
CA ARG A 125 -9.79 -1.04 -15.67
C ARG A 125 -9.56 -2.21 -16.59
N ARG A 126 -8.55 -2.12 -17.44
CA ARG A 126 -8.26 -3.19 -18.38
C ARG A 126 -7.81 -4.48 -17.72
N LYS A 127 -7.42 -4.41 -16.48
CA LYS A 127 -6.96 -5.58 -15.74
C LYS A 127 -8.07 -6.23 -14.94
N ASP A 128 -9.22 -5.60 -14.88
CA ASP A 128 -10.38 -6.22 -14.24
C ASP A 128 -10.91 -7.35 -15.12
#